data_73912785a2ddbdf756ee14411375b44e
#
_entry.id   73912785a2ddbdf756ee14411375b44e
#
_cell.length_a   1.000
_cell.length_b   1.000
_cell.length_c   1.000
_cell.angle_alpha   90.00
_cell.angle_beta   90.00
_cell.angle_gamma   90.00
#
_symmetry.space_group_name_H-M   'P 1'
#
loop_
_entity.id
_entity.type
_entity.pdbx_description
1 polymer ?
#
loop_
_entity_poly.entity_id
_entity_poly.type
_entity_poly.pdbx_seq_one_letter_code
_entity_poly.pdbx_strand_id
1 'polypeptide(L)'
;ADPLLSRLKWIAEPWDIGAGGYQLGAFPPGWREWNDQYRDTLRSWWLLGQGDRGGFAHRFAASSGQFHHDGRGPLASVNFICAHDGFTLRDLVSHEHRHNAANGEHNHDGHPHNASWNCGVEGDTTDPAVLALRHRLQRALLATLLLSQGTPMLLAGDEIGHSQQGNNNAYCQDNATTRLAWPAADAALLACTRRLLALRRRHPALRQACWLTGSSDTGAAATVRWLEPDGSP
;
A
#
# COMPACT_ATOMS: atom_id res chain seq x y z
N ALA A 1 -20.13 13.49 22.87
CA ALA A 1 -19.84 13.26 21.46
C ALA A 1 -21.15 13.36 20.66
N ASP A 2 -21.11 13.95 19.47
CA ASP A 2 -22.27 14.03 18.58
C ASP A 2 -22.70 12.61 18.15
N PRO A 3 -24.01 12.23 18.34
CA PRO A 3 -24.46 10.87 18.04
C PRO A 3 -24.39 10.47 16.56
N LEU A 4 -24.39 11.44 15.64
CA LEU A 4 -24.24 11.20 14.20
C LEU A 4 -22.76 10.98 13.88
N LEU A 5 -21.89 11.87 14.35
CA LEU A 5 -20.46 11.80 14.08
C LEU A 5 -19.79 10.58 14.72
N SER A 6 -20.28 10.11 15.87
CA SER A 6 -19.74 8.92 16.54
C SER A 6 -19.89 7.61 15.76
N ARG A 7 -20.78 7.58 14.75
CA ARG A 7 -21.01 6.41 13.88
C ARG A 7 -20.20 6.45 12.60
N LEU A 8 -19.49 7.54 12.32
CA LEU A 8 -18.68 7.69 11.11
C LEU A 8 -17.34 6.97 11.26
N LYS A 9 -16.78 6.58 10.13
CA LYS A 9 -15.40 6.12 10.05
C LYS A 9 -14.52 7.34 9.80
N TRP A 10 -13.77 7.74 10.81
CA TRP A 10 -12.81 8.81 10.70
C TRP A 10 -11.49 8.25 10.18
N ILE A 11 -10.96 8.86 9.12
CA ILE A 11 -9.69 8.50 8.52
C ILE A 11 -8.87 9.77 8.38
N ALA A 12 -7.66 9.76 8.93
CA ALA A 12 -6.72 10.86 8.84
C ALA A 12 -5.61 10.52 7.84
N GLU A 13 -5.15 11.55 7.15
CA GLU A 13 -3.83 11.61 6.54
C GLU A 13 -2.93 12.30 7.57
N PRO A 14 -2.09 11.54 8.32
CA PRO A 14 -1.49 12.02 9.57
C PRO A 14 -0.19 12.80 9.36
N TRP A 15 -0.12 13.64 8.34
CA TRP A 15 1.02 14.51 8.07
C TRP A 15 0.64 15.80 7.36
N ASP A 16 1.48 16.83 7.55
CA ASP A 16 1.52 18.04 6.75
C ASP A 16 2.98 18.54 6.63
N ILE A 17 3.18 19.66 5.93
CA ILE A 17 4.51 20.26 5.72
C ILE A 17 5.01 21.11 6.90
N GLY A 18 4.19 21.31 7.92
CA GLY A 18 4.52 22.14 9.08
C GLY A 18 5.49 21.44 10.05
N ALA A 19 6.13 22.23 10.88
CA ALA A 19 6.95 21.69 11.97
C ALA A 19 6.08 20.85 12.91
N GLY A 20 6.46 19.59 13.15
CA GLY A 20 5.66 18.64 13.94
C GLY A 20 4.43 18.11 13.21
N GLY A 21 4.32 18.32 11.90
CA GLY A 21 3.17 17.88 11.09
C GLY A 21 3.02 16.39 10.95
N TYR A 22 4.07 15.60 11.16
CA TYR A 22 4.01 14.14 11.11
C TYR A 22 3.44 13.56 12.41
N GLN A 23 2.23 13.00 12.36
CA GLN A 23 1.41 12.58 13.50
C GLN A 23 0.94 11.12 13.43
N LEU A 24 1.64 10.26 12.68
CA LEU A 24 1.26 8.85 12.57
C LEU A 24 1.22 8.18 13.96
N GLY A 25 0.08 7.58 14.30
CA GLY A 25 -0.18 6.94 15.58
C GLY A 25 -0.71 7.89 16.66
N ALA A 26 -0.80 9.21 16.43
CA ALA A 26 -1.18 10.20 17.42
C ALA A 26 -2.67 10.56 17.44
N PHE A 27 -3.47 10.07 16.49
CA PHE A 27 -4.90 10.37 16.46
C PHE A 27 -5.68 9.59 17.54
N PRO A 28 -6.81 10.13 18.01
CA PRO A 28 -7.59 9.51 19.09
C PRO A 28 -8.11 8.10 18.77
N PRO A 29 -8.45 7.29 19.78
CA PRO A 29 -9.16 6.02 19.59
C PRO A 29 -10.41 6.18 18.71
N GLY A 30 -10.63 5.22 17.80
CA GLY A 30 -11.71 5.27 16.82
C GLY A 30 -11.33 5.88 15.46
N TRP A 31 -10.25 6.64 15.39
CA TRP A 31 -9.68 7.10 14.12
C TRP A 31 -8.82 6.03 13.48
N ARG A 32 -8.80 6.06 12.16
CA ARG A 32 -7.86 5.30 11.32
C ARG A 32 -6.91 6.28 10.68
N GLU A 33 -5.70 5.82 10.39
CA GLU A 33 -4.66 6.68 9.84
C GLU A 33 -4.01 6.00 8.64
N TRP A 34 -3.77 6.77 7.58
CA TRP A 34 -2.93 6.32 6.49
C TRP A 34 -1.53 6.01 7.00
N ASN A 35 -1.03 4.83 6.66
CA ASN A 35 0.25 4.34 7.16
C ASN A 35 1.31 4.39 6.06
N ASP A 36 2.03 5.51 5.98
CA ASP A 36 3.13 5.69 5.04
C ASP A 36 4.30 4.76 5.32
N GLN A 37 4.56 4.43 6.60
CA GLN A 37 5.60 3.47 6.95
C GLN A 37 5.29 2.05 6.42
N TYR A 38 4.01 1.67 6.33
CA TYR A 38 3.60 0.45 5.63
C TYR A 38 3.97 0.55 4.16
N ARG A 39 3.57 1.61 3.47
CA ARG A 39 3.86 1.88 2.06
C ARG A 39 5.36 1.77 1.78
N ASP A 40 6.16 2.51 2.54
CA ASP A 40 7.59 2.63 2.27
C ASP A 40 8.34 1.32 2.56
N THR A 41 7.98 0.62 3.64
CA THR A 41 8.57 -0.70 3.94
C THR A 41 8.28 -1.70 2.84
N LEU A 42 7.05 -1.78 2.34
CA LEU A 42 6.69 -2.77 1.33
C LEU A 42 7.23 -2.43 -0.05
N ARG A 43 7.26 -1.15 -0.42
CA ARG A 43 7.92 -0.72 -1.66
C ARG A 43 9.42 -1.05 -1.61
N SER A 44 10.11 -0.70 -0.54
CA SER A 44 11.54 -1.00 -0.36
C SER A 44 11.81 -2.51 -0.42
N TRP A 45 10.98 -3.32 0.23
CA TRP A 45 11.11 -4.78 0.21
C TRP A 45 10.95 -5.38 -1.19
N TRP A 46 9.86 -5.06 -1.87
CA TRP A 46 9.53 -5.70 -3.14
C TRP A 46 10.29 -5.13 -4.35
N LEU A 47 10.59 -3.83 -4.33
CA LEU A 47 11.14 -3.14 -5.49
C LEU A 47 12.65 -2.88 -5.36
N LEU A 48 13.13 -2.60 -4.14
CA LEU A 48 14.53 -2.26 -3.94
C LEU A 48 15.35 -3.40 -3.30
N GLY A 49 14.71 -4.48 -2.87
CA GLY A 49 15.37 -5.57 -2.14
C GLY A 49 15.96 -5.10 -0.81
N GLN A 50 15.38 -4.08 -0.20
CA GLN A 50 15.84 -3.46 1.04
C GLN A 50 14.90 -3.78 2.22
N GLY A 51 15.45 -3.70 3.44
CA GLY A 51 14.72 -4.00 4.66
C GLY A 51 15.02 -5.40 5.19
N ASP A 52 14.33 -5.75 6.26
CA ASP A 52 14.49 -7.04 6.94
C ASP A 52 13.13 -7.74 7.13
N ARG A 53 13.17 -9.05 7.42
CA ARG A 53 11.98 -9.88 7.61
C ARG A 53 11.12 -9.41 8.79
N GLY A 54 11.74 -8.90 9.87
CA GLY A 54 11.03 -8.41 11.05
C GLY A 54 10.22 -7.16 10.74
N GLY A 55 10.82 -6.20 10.03
CA GLY A 55 10.14 -5.00 9.55
C GLY A 55 8.97 -5.32 8.63
N PHE A 56 9.18 -6.22 7.66
CA PHE A 56 8.09 -6.69 6.79
C PHE A 56 6.96 -7.34 7.59
N ALA A 57 7.29 -8.30 8.46
CA ALA A 57 6.32 -9.01 9.29
C ALA A 57 5.54 -8.06 10.20
N HIS A 58 6.22 -7.09 10.81
CA HIS A 58 5.61 -6.06 11.65
C HIS A 58 4.56 -5.24 10.87
N ARG A 59 4.89 -4.82 9.63
CA ARG A 59 3.94 -4.08 8.78
C ARG A 59 2.78 -4.96 8.31
N PHE A 60 3.08 -6.20 7.91
CA PHE A 60 2.08 -7.17 7.49
C PHE A 60 1.06 -7.46 8.61
N ALA A 61 1.49 -7.46 9.87
CA ALA A 61 0.67 -7.61 11.06
C ALA A 61 0.10 -6.28 11.62
N ALA A 62 -0.13 -5.28 10.76
CA ALA A 62 -0.80 -3.99 11.06
C ALA A 62 -0.02 -3.01 11.94
N SER A 63 1.32 -3.08 11.97
CA SER A 63 2.17 -2.05 12.60
C SER A 63 1.84 -1.77 14.07
N SER A 64 1.85 -2.80 14.91
CA SER A 64 1.49 -2.69 16.33
C SER A 64 2.31 -1.62 17.09
N GLY A 65 3.57 -1.41 16.73
CA GLY A 65 4.41 -0.37 17.33
C GLY A 65 3.88 1.06 17.16
N GLN A 66 3.06 1.32 16.13
CA GLN A 66 2.43 2.61 15.90
C GLN A 66 1.02 2.70 16.49
N PHE A 67 0.30 1.58 16.57
CA PHE A 67 -1.14 1.62 16.85
C PHE A 67 -1.59 0.82 18.08
N HIS A 68 -0.73 0.00 18.70
CA HIS A 68 -1.11 -0.80 19.87
C HIS A 68 -0.96 0.00 21.17
N HIS A 69 -1.75 1.07 21.29
CA HIS A 69 -1.87 1.88 22.50
C HIS A 69 -3.29 2.46 22.61
N ASP A 70 -3.67 2.97 23.76
CA ASP A 70 -4.95 3.63 24.05
C ASP A 70 -6.19 2.85 23.59
N GLY A 71 -6.12 1.50 23.63
CA GLY A 71 -7.21 0.63 23.20
C GLY A 71 -7.43 0.55 21.69
N ARG A 72 -6.50 1.06 20.88
CA ARG A 72 -6.56 1.00 19.41
C ARG A 72 -6.28 -0.44 18.94
N GLY A 73 -7.00 -0.86 17.93
CA GLY A 73 -6.83 -2.18 17.30
C GLY A 73 -6.11 -2.08 15.95
N PRO A 74 -5.80 -3.23 15.33
CA PRO A 74 -5.06 -3.30 14.08
C PRO A 74 -5.74 -2.59 12.91
N LEU A 75 -7.07 -2.44 12.94
CA LEU A 75 -7.82 -1.73 11.91
C LEU A 75 -7.58 -0.21 11.90
N ALA A 76 -6.87 0.35 12.90
CA ALA A 76 -6.43 1.74 12.91
C ALA A 76 -5.42 2.03 11.79
N SER A 77 -4.61 1.05 11.40
CA SER A 77 -3.69 1.16 10.26
C SER A 77 -4.46 1.06 8.95
N VAL A 78 -4.49 2.15 8.16
CA VAL A 78 -4.91 2.12 6.76
C VAL A 78 -3.68 1.86 5.92
N ASN A 79 -3.57 0.63 5.45
CA ASN A 79 -2.45 0.14 4.66
C ASN A 79 -2.65 0.49 3.19
N PHE A 80 -1.63 1.01 2.52
CA PHE A 80 -1.68 1.31 1.10
C PHE A 80 -0.32 1.12 0.43
N ILE A 81 -0.31 0.92 -0.87
CA ILE A 81 0.88 0.92 -1.72
C ILE A 81 0.95 2.23 -2.50
N CYS A 82 -0.17 2.65 -3.07
CA CYS A 82 -0.32 3.88 -3.84
C CYS A 82 -1.46 4.72 -3.27
N ALA A 83 -1.36 6.04 -3.46
CA ALA A 83 -2.38 7.02 -3.10
C ALA A 83 -2.54 8.04 -4.24
N HIS A 84 -3.31 9.10 -4.03
CA HIS A 84 -3.56 10.14 -5.01
C HIS A 84 -2.29 10.94 -5.39
N ASP A 85 -1.33 11.00 -4.49
CA ASP A 85 0.01 11.53 -4.68
C ASP A 85 1.02 10.39 -4.81
N GLY A 86 1.96 10.52 -5.72
CA GLY A 86 2.92 9.47 -6.04
C GLY A 86 2.54 8.69 -7.30
N PHE A 87 3.32 7.66 -7.59
CA PHE A 87 3.10 6.77 -8.73
C PHE A 87 1.91 5.84 -8.51
N THR A 88 1.20 5.52 -9.61
CA THR A 88 0.27 4.38 -9.65
C THR A 88 1.03 3.06 -9.49
N LEU A 89 0.34 1.97 -9.23
CA LEU A 89 0.97 0.66 -9.10
C LEU A 89 1.72 0.23 -10.37
N ARG A 90 1.20 0.57 -11.56
CA ARG A 90 1.89 0.32 -12.82
C ARG A 90 3.13 1.18 -12.97
N ASP A 91 3.03 2.47 -12.60
CA ASP A 91 4.14 3.39 -12.72
C ASP A 91 5.26 3.08 -11.72
N LEU A 92 4.94 2.58 -10.51
CA LEU A 92 5.91 2.11 -9.52
C LEU A 92 6.88 1.04 -10.05
N VAL A 93 6.44 0.22 -10.99
CA VAL A 93 7.26 -0.85 -11.60
C VAL A 93 7.74 -0.50 -13.00
N SER A 94 7.50 0.75 -13.43
CA SER A 94 7.81 1.19 -14.80
C SER A 94 8.67 2.45 -14.86
N HIS A 95 8.75 3.21 -13.76
CA HIS A 95 9.47 4.48 -13.72
C HIS A 95 10.34 4.61 -12.47
N GLU A 96 11.56 5.05 -12.64
CA GLU A 96 12.44 5.50 -11.54
C GLU A 96 12.36 7.01 -11.34
N HIS A 97 12.08 7.74 -12.42
CA HIS A 97 12.03 9.18 -12.42
C HIS A 97 10.61 9.68 -12.64
N ARG A 98 10.25 10.78 -11.96
CA ARG A 98 8.98 11.46 -12.20
C ARG A 98 8.97 12.14 -13.56
N HIS A 99 7.83 12.12 -14.22
CA HIS A 99 7.59 12.72 -15.52
C HIS A 99 6.45 13.76 -15.43
N ASN A 100 6.65 14.80 -14.62
CA ASN A 100 5.63 15.82 -14.28
C ASN A 100 5.71 17.07 -15.18
N ALA A 101 6.49 17.07 -16.26
CA ALA A 101 6.68 18.25 -17.09
C ALA A 101 5.36 18.87 -17.59
N ALA A 102 4.34 18.04 -17.82
CA ALA A 102 3.00 18.49 -18.25
C ALA A 102 2.25 19.32 -17.18
N ASN A 103 2.71 19.29 -15.92
CA ASN A 103 2.10 20.07 -14.83
C ASN A 103 2.50 21.55 -14.85
N GLY A 104 3.51 21.94 -15.67
CA GLY A 104 3.97 23.32 -15.77
C GLY A 104 4.94 23.77 -14.67
N GLU A 105 5.34 22.88 -13.78
CA GLU A 105 6.24 23.13 -12.63
C GLU A 105 7.69 22.72 -12.91
N HIS A 106 8.09 22.67 -14.19
CA HIS A 106 9.44 22.27 -14.62
C HIS A 106 9.91 20.92 -14.07
N ASN A 107 8.99 19.99 -13.81
CA ASN A 107 9.24 18.67 -13.20
C ASN A 107 9.82 18.75 -11.77
N HIS A 108 9.57 19.85 -11.03
CA HIS A 108 10.04 20.01 -9.66
C HIS A 108 9.01 19.60 -8.61
N ASP A 109 7.74 19.52 -9.00
CA ASP A 109 6.61 19.09 -8.17
C ASP A 109 6.57 17.57 -7.97
N GLY A 110 5.76 17.13 -6.99
CA GLY A 110 5.63 15.72 -6.62
C GLY A 110 6.84 15.17 -5.83
N HIS A 111 6.71 13.93 -5.41
CA HIS A 111 7.75 13.28 -4.61
C HIS A 111 9.04 13.05 -5.40
N PRO A 112 10.22 13.47 -4.88
CA PRO A 112 11.50 13.20 -5.52
C PRO A 112 11.94 11.73 -5.39
N HIS A 113 11.47 11.03 -4.35
CA HIS A 113 11.82 9.64 -4.05
C HIS A 113 10.56 8.79 -3.93
N ASN A 114 10.37 7.86 -4.87
CA ASN A 114 9.14 7.06 -4.94
C ASN A 114 9.31 5.64 -4.41
N ALA A 115 10.54 5.21 -4.07
CA ALA A 115 10.89 3.82 -3.82
C ALA A 115 10.33 2.90 -4.92
N SER A 116 10.52 3.30 -6.17
CA SER A 116 10.09 2.62 -7.39
C SER A 116 11.25 1.94 -8.09
N TRP A 117 10.94 1.04 -9.03
CA TRP A 117 11.92 0.38 -9.88
C TRP A 117 11.34 0.16 -11.27
N ASN A 118 12.02 0.67 -12.30
CA ASN A 118 11.59 0.54 -13.69
C ASN A 118 11.77 -0.87 -14.28
N CYS A 119 12.28 -1.83 -13.49
CA CYS A 119 12.58 -3.21 -13.91
C CYS A 119 13.59 -3.28 -15.07
N GLY A 120 14.49 -2.28 -15.17
CA GLY A 120 15.54 -2.21 -16.18
C GLY A 120 15.20 -1.41 -17.44
N VAL A 121 13.95 -0.93 -17.58
CA VAL A 121 13.52 -0.08 -18.71
C VAL A 121 12.63 1.03 -18.20
N GLU A 122 13.01 2.28 -18.41
CA GLU A 122 12.20 3.43 -18.05
C GLU A 122 11.00 3.59 -18.99
N GLY A 123 9.79 3.66 -18.42
CA GLY A 123 8.56 3.81 -19.18
C GLY A 123 8.05 2.54 -19.86
N ASP A 124 7.32 2.70 -20.95
CA ASP A 124 6.72 1.58 -21.67
C ASP A 124 7.78 0.71 -22.38
N THR A 125 7.49 -0.57 -22.48
CA THR A 125 8.36 -1.55 -23.14
C THR A 125 7.53 -2.66 -23.77
N THR A 126 8.10 -3.31 -24.79
CA THR A 126 7.57 -4.54 -25.40
C THR A 126 8.39 -5.77 -25.00
N ASP A 127 9.43 -5.63 -24.19
CA ASP A 127 10.25 -6.75 -23.73
C ASP A 127 9.43 -7.68 -22.84
N PRO A 128 9.21 -8.93 -23.24
CA PRO A 128 8.37 -9.86 -22.50
C PRO A 128 8.93 -10.24 -21.14
N ALA A 129 10.25 -10.21 -20.94
CA ALA A 129 10.87 -10.50 -19.65
C ALA A 129 10.63 -9.37 -18.66
N VAL A 130 10.79 -8.12 -19.10
CA VAL A 130 10.50 -6.93 -18.30
C VAL A 130 9.01 -6.87 -17.94
N LEU A 131 8.12 -7.11 -18.91
CA LEU A 131 6.68 -7.14 -18.67
C LEU A 131 6.27 -8.23 -17.67
N ALA A 132 6.83 -9.43 -17.80
CA ALA A 132 6.57 -10.52 -16.87
C ALA A 132 7.02 -10.18 -15.44
N LEU A 133 8.18 -9.52 -15.28
CA LEU A 133 8.68 -9.06 -14.00
C LEU A 133 7.76 -7.99 -13.39
N ARG A 134 7.38 -6.97 -14.16
CA ARG A 134 6.45 -5.92 -13.73
C ARG A 134 5.12 -6.51 -13.26
N HIS A 135 4.51 -7.41 -14.03
CA HIS A 135 3.26 -8.08 -13.66
C HIS A 135 3.40 -8.93 -12.39
N ARG A 136 4.57 -9.56 -12.17
CA ARG A 136 4.84 -10.31 -10.94
C ARG A 136 4.89 -9.38 -9.73
N LEU A 137 5.59 -8.26 -9.83
CA LEU A 137 5.74 -7.28 -8.75
C LEU A 137 4.42 -6.60 -8.39
N GLN A 138 3.62 -6.18 -9.39
CA GLN A 138 2.28 -5.63 -9.15
C GLN A 138 1.40 -6.61 -8.37
N ARG A 139 1.38 -7.89 -8.77
CA ARG A 139 0.62 -8.93 -8.05
C ARG A 139 1.15 -9.19 -6.64
N ALA A 140 2.47 -9.16 -6.45
CA ALA A 140 3.08 -9.32 -5.12
C ALA A 140 2.68 -8.18 -4.17
N LEU A 141 2.75 -6.94 -4.64
CA LEU A 141 2.34 -5.76 -3.88
C LEU A 141 0.85 -5.81 -3.52
N LEU A 142 -0.04 -6.11 -4.48
CA LEU A 142 -1.48 -6.26 -4.23
C LEU A 142 -1.79 -7.43 -3.29
N ALA A 143 -1.12 -8.56 -3.43
CA ALA A 143 -1.30 -9.70 -2.54
C ALA A 143 -0.89 -9.34 -1.12
N THR A 144 0.26 -8.69 -0.94
CA THR A 144 0.73 -8.25 0.36
C THR A 144 -0.26 -7.28 0.99
N LEU A 145 -0.72 -6.27 0.24
CA LEU A 145 -1.72 -5.31 0.72
C LEU A 145 -3.01 -5.98 1.18
N LEU A 146 -3.57 -6.83 0.34
CA LEU A 146 -4.90 -7.41 0.57
C LEU A 146 -4.89 -8.59 1.56
N LEU A 147 -3.74 -9.19 1.82
CA LEU A 147 -3.58 -10.26 2.82
C LEU A 147 -3.05 -9.75 4.17
N SER A 148 -2.52 -8.53 4.25
CA SER A 148 -2.08 -7.93 5.51
C SER A 148 -3.23 -7.72 6.47
N GLN A 149 -2.96 -7.81 7.77
CA GLN A 149 -3.86 -7.32 8.80
C GLN A 149 -3.95 -5.79 8.73
N GLY A 150 -5.07 -5.23 9.16
CA GLY A 150 -5.35 -3.79 9.06
C GLY A 150 -6.45 -3.47 8.03
N THR A 151 -6.60 -2.20 7.69
CA THR A 151 -7.58 -1.71 6.72
C THR A 151 -6.86 -1.46 5.38
N PRO A 152 -7.09 -2.25 4.34
CA PRO A 152 -6.46 -2.00 3.04
C PRO A 152 -7.12 -0.82 2.34
N MET A 153 -6.31 0.05 1.74
CA MET A 153 -6.71 1.10 0.81
C MET A 153 -6.08 0.83 -0.55
N LEU A 154 -6.90 0.81 -1.59
CA LEU A 154 -6.48 0.60 -2.97
C LEU A 154 -6.73 1.89 -3.76
N LEU A 155 -5.72 2.39 -4.45
CA LEU A 155 -5.89 3.49 -5.39
C LEU A 155 -6.74 3.00 -6.58
N ALA A 156 -7.79 3.76 -6.92
CA ALA A 156 -8.64 3.44 -8.06
C ALA A 156 -7.83 3.39 -9.36
N GLY A 157 -7.92 2.28 -10.07
CA GLY A 157 -7.14 2.04 -11.29
C GLY A 157 -5.94 1.11 -11.11
N ASP A 158 -5.41 0.94 -9.90
CA ASP A 158 -4.32 -0.01 -9.64
C ASP A 158 -4.72 -1.44 -10.01
N GLU A 159 -6.00 -1.80 -9.78
CA GLU A 159 -6.56 -3.12 -10.11
C GLU A 159 -6.66 -3.41 -11.60
N ILE A 160 -6.61 -2.39 -12.44
CA ILE A 160 -6.66 -2.52 -13.90
C ILE A 160 -5.35 -2.14 -14.59
N GLY A 161 -4.29 -1.83 -13.84
CA GLY A 161 -3.00 -1.45 -14.38
C GLY A 161 -2.99 -0.04 -14.99
N HIS A 162 -3.76 0.90 -14.40
CA HIS A 162 -3.76 2.29 -14.80
C HIS A 162 -2.36 2.91 -14.66
N SER A 163 -1.96 3.70 -15.65
CA SER A 163 -0.70 4.46 -15.66
C SER A 163 -1.00 5.94 -15.84
N GLN A 164 -0.29 6.76 -15.10
CA GLN A 164 -0.21 8.21 -15.29
C GLN A 164 1.06 8.60 -16.06
N GLN A 165 1.65 7.61 -16.77
CA GLN A 165 2.85 7.79 -17.61
C GLN A 165 4.04 8.39 -16.86
N GLY A 166 4.21 7.98 -15.59
CA GLY A 166 5.26 8.48 -14.71
C GLY A 166 4.99 9.87 -14.12
N ASN A 167 3.81 10.44 -14.32
CA ASN A 167 3.39 11.62 -13.57
C ASN A 167 2.97 11.21 -12.17
N ASN A 168 3.75 11.58 -11.17
CA ASN A 168 3.50 11.23 -9.77
C ASN A 168 2.79 12.34 -8.97
N ASN A 169 2.26 13.36 -9.65
CA ASN A 169 1.55 14.49 -9.06
C ASN A 169 0.48 15.04 -10.02
N ALA A 170 -0.42 14.19 -10.48
CA ALA A 170 -1.34 14.49 -11.57
C ALA A 170 -2.55 15.37 -11.18
N TYR A 171 -2.48 16.10 -10.06
CA TYR A 171 -3.56 16.90 -9.49
C TYR A 171 -4.19 17.92 -10.46
N CYS A 172 -3.40 18.50 -11.37
CA CYS A 172 -3.84 19.51 -12.34
C CYS A 172 -4.19 18.92 -13.71
N GLN A 173 -4.15 17.58 -13.88
CA GLN A 173 -4.38 16.91 -15.14
C GLN A 173 -5.84 16.46 -15.27
N ASP A 174 -6.69 17.26 -15.95
CA ASP A 174 -8.05 16.84 -16.34
C ASP A 174 -8.06 16.30 -17.77
N ASN A 175 -7.37 15.19 -18.00
CA ASN A 175 -7.21 14.60 -19.34
C ASN A 175 -7.06 13.06 -19.27
N ALA A 176 -6.55 12.43 -20.32
CA ALA A 176 -6.37 10.98 -20.41
C ALA A 176 -5.39 10.42 -19.37
N THR A 177 -4.49 11.24 -18.81
CA THR A 177 -3.52 10.82 -17.80
C THR A 177 -4.21 10.36 -16.52
N THR A 178 -5.29 11.03 -16.10
CA THR A 178 -6.02 10.70 -14.86
C THR A 178 -7.29 9.89 -15.07
N ARG A 179 -7.80 9.82 -16.30
CA ARG A 179 -9.02 9.09 -16.63
C ARG A 179 -8.75 7.59 -16.73
N LEU A 180 -9.53 6.79 -16.03
CA LEU A 180 -9.41 5.34 -16.04
C LEU A 180 -9.86 4.75 -17.37
N ALA A 181 -8.93 4.15 -18.12
CA ALA A 181 -9.19 3.53 -19.42
C ALA A 181 -9.69 2.09 -19.26
N TRP A 182 -10.94 1.89 -18.86
CA TRP A 182 -11.57 0.57 -18.67
C TRP A 182 -11.45 -0.36 -19.91
N PRO A 183 -11.56 0.12 -21.14
CA PRO A 183 -11.37 -0.74 -22.33
C PRO A 183 -9.95 -1.31 -22.46
N ALA A 184 -8.95 -0.66 -21.85
CA ALA A 184 -7.55 -1.09 -21.84
C ALA A 184 -7.14 -1.78 -20.53
N ALA A 185 -8.11 -2.16 -19.70
CA ALA A 185 -7.86 -2.79 -18.41
C ALA A 185 -7.06 -4.09 -18.53
N ASP A 186 -6.05 -4.29 -17.69
CA ASP A 186 -5.37 -5.57 -17.51
C ASP A 186 -6.34 -6.56 -16.84
N ALA A 187 -6.98 -7.39 -17.65
CA ALA A 187 -7.95 -8.37 -17.20
C ALA A 187 -7.36 -9.40 -16.22
N ALA A 188 -6.07 -9.74 -16.37
CA ALA A 188 -5.38 -10.71 -15.50
C ALA A 188 -5.11 -10.10 -14.11
N LEU A 189 -4.69 -8.83 -14.05
CA LEU A 189 -4.49 -8.10 -12.80
C LEU A 189 -5.81 -7.90 -12.07
N LEU A 190 -6.87 -7.49 -12.80
CA LEU A 190 -8.22 -7.34 -12.26
C LEU A 190 -8.77 -8.67 -11.69
N ALA A 191 -8.58 -9.78 -12.41
CA ALA A 191 -8.99 -11.11 -11.93
C ALA A 191 -8.20 -11.51 -10.66
N CYS A 192 -6.88 -11.22 -10.61
CA CYS A 192 -6.06 -11.44 -9.44
C CYS A 192 -6.58 -10.64 -8.23
N THR A 193 -6.83 -9.34 -8.41
CA THR A 193 -7.35 -8.46 -7.36
C THR A 193 -8.71 -8.94 -6.83
N ARG A 194 -9.62 -9.34 -7.72
CA ARG A 194 -10.93 -9.91 -7.33
C ARG A 194 -10.78 -11.18 -6.50
N ARG A 195 -9.85 -12.07 -6.87
CA ARG A 195 -9.58 -13.30 -6.11
C ARG A 195 -9.02 -13.00 -4.72
N LEU A 196 -8.08 -12.06 -4.60
CA LEU A 196 -7.50 -11.64 -3.32
C LEU A 196 -8.57 -11.02 -2.41
N LEU A 197 -9.44 -10.17 -2.93
CA LEU A 197 -10.58 -9.61 -2.19
C LEU A 197 -11.58 -10.69 -1.76
N ALA A 198 -11.86 -11.67 -2.62
CA ALA A 198 -12.72 -12.80 -2.28
C ALA A 198 -12.10 -13.66 -1.16
N LEU A 199 -10.78 -13.92 -1.24
CA LEU A 199 -10.03 -14.62 -0.21
C LEU A 199 -10.10 -13.87 1.12
N ARG A 200 -9.81 -12.56 1.13
CA ARG A 200 -9.90 -11.71 2.33
C ARG A 200 -11.30 -11.75 2.96
N ARG A 201 -12.37 -11.70 2.14
CA ARG A 201 -13.75 -11.81 2.63
C ARG A 201 -14.07 -13.18 3.20
N ARG A 202 -13.55 -14.24 2.61
CA ARG A 202 -13.80 -15.64 3.01
C ARG A 202 -13.10 -16.00 4.32
N HIS A 203 -11.95 -15.39 4.62
CA HIS A 203 -11.12 -15.72 5.78
C HIS A 203 -11.18 -14.60 6.84
N PRO A 204 -11.96 -14.79 7.93
CA PRO A 204 -12.07 -13.79 9.01
C PRO A 204 -10.74 -13.42 9.66
N ALA A 205 -9.77 -14.36 9.72
CA ALA A 205 -8.43 -14.13 10.27
C ALA A 205 -7.70 -12.95 9.60
N LEU A 206 -7.96 -12.68 8.29
CA LEU A 206 -7.37 -11.55 7.57
C LEU A 206 -8.04 -10.21 7.90
N ARG A 207 -9.15 -10.22 8.63
CA ARG A 207 -9.99 -9.04 8.91
C ARG A 207 -10.28 -8.84 10.39
N GLN A 208 -9.62 -9.62 11.25
CA GLN A 208 -9.90 -9.56 12.68
C GLN A 208 -9.47 -8.22 13.28
N ALA A 209 -10.22 -7.78 14.27
CA ALA A 209 -9.96 -6.55 15.02
C ALA A 209 -9.02 -6.73 16.22
N CYS A 210 -8.57 -7.95 16.47
CA CYS A 210 -7.62 -8.28 17.52
C CYS A 210 -6.20 -8.35 16.95
N TRP A 211 -5.23 -7.93 17.74
CA TRP A 211 -3.83 -8.05 17.39
C TRP A 211 -3.40 -9.52 17.27
N LEU A 212 -2.54 -9.78 16.28
CA LEU A 212 -1.87 -11.07 16.16
C LEU A 212 -0.80 -11.18 17.25
N THR A 213 -0.78 -12.32 17.94
CA THR A 213 0.20 -12.62 18.99
C THR A 213 1.05 -13.81 18.58
N GLY A 214 2.36 -13.68 18.71
CA GLY A 214 3.29 -14.80 18.60
C GLY A 214 3.19 -15.73 19.82
N SER A 215 4.14 -16.65 19.96
CA SER A 215 4.28 -17.46 21.19
C SER A 215 4.60 -16.52 22.36
N SER A 216 3.88 -16.65 23.48
CA SER A 216 4.17 -15.91 24.69
C SER A 216 4.79 -16.85 25.73
N ASP A 217 5.66 -16.32 26.58
CA ASP A 217 6.21 -17.03 27.72
C ASP A 217 5.12 -17.44 28.77
N THR A 218 3.90 -16.90 28.58
CA THR A 218 2.73 -17.18 29.43
C THR A 218 1.94 -18.41 29.01
N GLY A 219 2.37 -19.14 27.96
CA GLY A 219 1.70 -20.36 27.48
C GLY A 219 0.40 -20.10 26.68
N ALA A 220 0.07 -18.86 26.37
CA ALA A 220 -1.06 -18.56 25.46
C ALA A 220 -0.77 -19.06 24.05
N ALA A 221 -1.79 -19.61 23.37
CA ALA A 221 -1.65 -20.10 22.01
C ALA A 221 -1.31 -18.95 21.05
N ALA A 222 -0.26 -19.13 20.24
CA ALA A 222 0.09 -18.21 19.19
C ALA A 222 -1.04 -18.09 18.16
N THR A 223 -1.41 -16.87 17.79
CA THR A 223 -2.40 -16.60 16.72
C THR A 223 -1.75 -16.38 15.36
N VAL A 224 -0.42 -16.24 15.32
CA VAL A 224 0.40 -16.15 14.11
C VAL A 224 1.69 -16.94 14.30
N ARG A 225 2.11 -17.62 13.24
CA ARG A 225 3.43 -18.24 13.11
C ARG A 225 4.07 -17.85 11.81
N TRP A 226 5.36 -17.52 11.85
CA TRP A 226 6.16 -17.29 10.67
C TRP A 226 6.94 -18.57 10.38
N LEU A 227 6.85 -19.05 9.16
CA LEU A 227 7.47 -20.29 8.73
C LEU A 227 8.40 -20.01 7.55
N GLU A 228 9.46 -20.78 7.43
CA GLU A 228 10.25 -20.82 6.21
C GLU A 228 9.44 -21.48 5.06
N PRO A 229 9.86 -21.34 3.79
CA PRO A 229 9.14 -21.91 2.64
C PRO A 229 8.92 -23.43 2.71
N ASP A 230 9.75 -24.15 3.45
CA ASP A 230 9.62 -25.58 3.70
C ASP A 230 8.68 -25.95 4.86
N GLY A 231 8.12 -24.92 5.52
CA GLY A 231 7.21 -25.06 6.66
C GLY A 231 7.90 -25.21 8.02
N SER A 232 9.22 -25.11 8.10
CA SER A 232 9.94 -25.05 9.38
C SER A 232 9.75 -23.70 10.08
N PRO A 233 9.82 -23.63 11.43
CA PRO A 233 9.74 -22.39 12.20
C PRO A 233 10.91 -21.44 11.92
#